data_24ef28ed02abe907b0584b51bd7b3383
#
_entry.id   24ef28ed02abe907b0584b51bd7b3383
#
_cell.length_a   1.000
_cell.length_b   1.000
_cell.length_c   1.000
_cell.angle_alpha   90.00
_cell.angle_beta   90.00
_cell.angle_gamma   90.00
#
_symmetry.space_group_name_H-M   'P 1'
#
loop_
_entity.id
_entity.type
_entity.pdbx_description
1 polymer ?
#
loop_
_entity_poly.entity_id
_entity_poly.type
_entity_poly.pdbx_seq_one_letter_code
_entity_poly.pdbx_strand_id
1 'polypeptide(L)'
;MNIYGDNKVSFSEFEAAVENRFCEQVTQNTRDGKESAMTHKVVLSQFRKAWLKLYSHTTCFSCFARKCENTLSCRHSLCDTCIIIYGLTEPNDPWKFTLPACPLCDIPNLINFKLKPYTAGVRCLSLDGGGCRGIIACCFLWHLHRTLGLPVPIQDHFDISVGTSSGV
;
A
#
# COMPACT_ATOMS: atom_id res chain seq x y z
N MET A 1 24.08 27.66 4.33
CA MET A 1 25.01 26.57 4.07
C MET A 1 24.36 25.66 3.03
N ASN A 2 24.71 25.83 1.75
CA ASN A 2 24.10 25.14 0.60
C ASN A 2 24.57 23.69 0.58
N ILE A 3 23.66 22.74 0.77
CA ILE A 3 23.95 21.30 0.79
C ILE A 3 23.77 20.64 -0.60
N TYR A 4 23.44 21.43 -1.61
CA TYR A 4 23.35 20.96 -3.00
C TYR A 4 24.57 21.45 -3.78
N GLY A 5 25.63 20.66 -3.75
CA GLY A 5 26.73 20.79 -4.71
C GLY A 5 26.17 20.54 -6.12
N ASP A 6 26.56 21.41 -7.06
CA ASP A 6 26.16 21.42 -8.48
C ASP A 6 26.69 20.21 -9.28
N ASN A 7 26.53 18.99 -8.82
CA ASN A 7 26.71 17.81 -9.66
C ASN A 7 25.37 17.48 -10.35
N LYS A 8 25.13 18.12 -11.49
CA LYS A 8 24.11 17.69 -12.45
C LYS A 8 24.53 16.33 -13.02
N VAL A 9 24.18 15.26 -12.35
CA VAL A 9 24.25 13.91 -12.91
C VAL A 9 23.31 13.91 -14.13
N SER A 10 23.82 13.52 -15.29
CA SER A 10 22.99 13.41 -16.49
C SER A 10 21.94 12.32 -16.28
N PHE A 11 20.78 12.44 -16.94
CA PHE A 11 19.70 11.45 -16.81
C PHE A 11 20.20 10.03 -17.19
N SER A 12 21.05 9.93 -18.23
CA SER A 12 21.66 8.67 -18.66
C SER A 12 22.63 8.07 -17.62
N GLU A 13 23.37 8.88 -16.89
CA GLU A 13 24.25 8.40 -15.81
C GLU A 13 23.42 7.91 -14.61
N PHE A 14 22.32 8.57 -14.32
CA PHE A 14 21.38 8.12 -13.30
C PHE A 14 20.72 6.78 -13.67
N GLU A 15 20.24 6.64 -14.90
CA GLU A 15 19.67 5.37 -15.39
C GLU A 15 20.67 4.23 -15.31
N ALA A 16 21.90 4.44 -15.81
CA ALA A 16 22.96 3.45 -15.74
C ALA A 16 23.32 3.07 -14.29
N ALA A 17 23.35 4.03 -13.39
CA ALA A 17 23.61 3.76 -11.97
C ALA A 17 22.50 2.91 -11.33
N VAL A 18 21.23 3.19 -11.65
CA VAL A 18 20.09 2.41 -11.15
C VAL A 18 20.13 0.98 -11.72
N GLU A 19 20.36 0.83 -13.03
CA GLU A 19 20.43 -0.47 -13.69
C GLU A 19 21.59 -1.32 -13.13
N ASN A 20 22.78 -0.75 -13.02
CA ASN A 20 23.94 -1.44 -12.44
C ASN A 20 23.65 -1.90 -11.01
N ARG A 21 23.07 -1.01 -10.18
CA ARG A 21 22.74 -1.34 -8.79
C ARG A 21 21.70 -2.45 -8.71
N PHE A 22 20.71 -2.43 -9.58
CA PHE A 22 19.70 -3.48 -9.67
C PHE A 22 20.33 -4.84 -10.06
N CYS A 23 21.17 -4.86 -11.10
CA CYS A 23 21.87 -6.07 -11.55
C CYS A 23 22.80 -6.63 -10.48
N GLU A 24 23.55 -5.78 -9.80
CA GLU A 24 24.40 -6.18 -8.66
C GLU A 24 23.55 -6.85 -7.56
N GLN A 25 22.45 -6.24 -7.18
CA GLN A 25 21.58 -6.74 -6.12
C GLN A 25 20.95 -8.09 -6.47
N VAL A 26 20.46 -8.24 -7.72
CA VAL A 26 19.90 -9.49 -8.21
C VAL A 26 20.96 -10.59 -8.23
N THR A 27 22.15 -10.27 -8.74
CA THR A 27 23.26 -11.22 -8.80
C THR A 27 23.70 -11.67 -7.40
N GLN A 28 23.80 -10.73 -6.47
CA GLN A 28 24.14 -11.03 -5.07
C GLN A 28 23.10 -11.96 -4.42
N ASN A 29 21.81 -11.64 -4.57
CA ASN A 29 20.73 -12.46 -4.00
C ASN A 29 20.74 -13.88 -4.55
N THR A 30 20.99 -14.03 -5.87
CA THR A 30 21.06 -15.34 -6.53
C THR A 30 22.22 -16.16 -6.02
N ARG A 31 23.40 -15.54 -5.82
CA ARG A 31 24.60 -16.22 -5.30
C ARG A 31 24.46 -16.63 -3.84
N ASP A 32 23.89 -15.75 -3.02
CA ASP A 32 23.78 -15.97 -1.57
C ASP A 32 22.60 -16.84 -1.18
N GLY A 33 21.70 -17.20 -2.11
CA GLY A 33 20.46 -17.94 -1.85
C GLY A 33 19.53 -17.25 -0.87
N LYS A 34 19.67 -15.91 -0.70
CA LYS A 34 18.84 -15.12 0.21
C LYS A 34 17.51 -14.80 -0.42
N GLU A 35 16.46 -14.88 0.39
CA GLU A 35 15.16 -14.37 -0.02
C GLU A 35 15.24 -12.87 -0.29
N SER A 36 14.70 -12.44 -1.43
CA SER A 36 14.69 -11.03 -1.84
C SER A 36 14.02 -10.11 -0.82
N ALA A 37 13.02 -10.62 -0.09
CA ALA A 37 12.35 -9.91 0.99
C ALA A 37 13.30 -9.56 2.14
N MET A 38 14.17 -10.46 2.54
CA MET A 38 15.17 -10.22 3.59
C MET A 38 16.18 -9.17 3.16
N THR A 39 16.69 -9.26 1.94
CA THR A 39 17.62 -8.27 1.38
C THR A 39 16.96 -6.89 1.31
N HIS A 40 15.72 -6.82 0.84
CA HIS A 40 14.97 -5.57 0.78
C HIS A 40 14.77 -4.96 2.18
N LYS A 41 14.43 -5.78 3.17
CA LYS A 41 14.31 -5.34 4.57
C LYS A 41 15.62 -4.75 5.11
N VAL A 42 16.77 -5.36 4.78
CA VAL A 42 18.10 -4.84 5.16
C VAL A 42 18.35 -3.47 4.53
N VAL A 43 18.04 -3.31 3.23
CA VAL A 43 18.18 -2.01 2.54
C VAL A 43 17.28 -0.94 3.17
N LEU A 44 16.02 -1.24 3.42
CA LEU A 44 15.10 -0.31 4.09
C LEU A 44 15.61 0.10 5.48
N SER A 45 16.22 -0.82 6.22
CA SER A 45 16.74 -0.55 7.57
C SER A 45 17.89 0.46 7.60
N GLN A 46 18.65 0.60 6.52
CA GLN A 46 19.74 1.59 6.40
C GLN A 46 19.23 3.03 6.47
N PHE A 47 17.98 3.26 6.04
CA PHE A 47 17.33 4.57 6.02
C PHE A 47 16.35 4.79 7.17
N ARG A 48 16.40 3.98 8.22
CA ARG A 48 15.46 3.99 9.36
C ARG A 48 15.21 5.38 9.94
N LYS A 49 16.26 6.19 10.11
CA LYS A 49 16.16 7.56 10.64
C LYS A 49 15.36 8.50 9.71
N ALA A 50 15.46 8.29 8.40
CA ALA A 50 14.70 9.06 7.43
C ALA A 50 13.21 8.66 7.43
N TRP A 51 12.93 7.35 7.49
CA TRP A 51 11.57 6.83 7.54
C TRP A 51 10.77 7.36 8.73
N LEU A 52 11.37 7.57 9.89
CA LEU A 52 10.67 8.10 11.08
C LEU A 52 9.99 9.47 10.86
N LYS A 53 10.35 10.18 9.81
CA LYS A 53 9.80 11.51 9.48
C LYS A 53 8.87 11.50 8.26
N LEU A 54 8.73 10.34 7.59
CA LEU A 54 8.00 10.22 6.34
C LEU A 54 6.78 9.33 6.52
N TYR A 55 5.60 9.87 6.22
CA TYR A 55 4.33 9.16 6.29
C TYR A 55 3.56 9.37 4.99
N SER A 56 2.89 8.33 4.53
CA SER A 56 1.97 8.41 3.40
C SER A 56 0.79 7.48 3.64
N HIS A 57 -0.39 7.91 3.24
CA HIS A 57 -1.59 7.08 3.20
C HIS A 57 -1.99 6.70 1.77
N THR A 58 -1.25 7.22 0.78
CA THR A 58 -1.51 6.96 -0.64
C THR A 58 -0.48 6.06 -1.28
N THR A 59 0.77 6.09 -0.81
CA THR A 59 1.88 5.34 -1.39
C THR A 59 2.56 4.47 -0.34
N CYS A 60 2.65 3.18 -0.60
CA CYS A 60 3.40 2.25 0.24
C CYS A 60 4.90 2.48 0.08
N PHE A 61 5.56 3.07 1.06
CA PHE A 61 7.00 3.35 1.02
C PHE A 61 7.89 2.09 1.09
N SER A 62 7.31 0.95 1.40
CA SER A 62 8.06 -0.30 1.33
C SER A 62 8.28 -0.77 -0.11
N CYS A 63 7.30 -0.62 -1.01
CA CYS A 63 7.44 -1.09 -2.40
C CYS A 63 7.32 0.00 -3.46
N PHE A 64 6.86 1.20 -3.13
CA PHE A 64 6.58 2.33 -4.02
C PHE A 64 5.64 2.03 -5.20
N ALA A 65 5.03 0.84 -5.22
CA ALA A 65 4.25 0.34 -6.35
C ALA A 65 2.74 0.37 -6.13
N ARG A 66 2.30 0.44 -4.88
CA ARG A 66 0.88 0.26 -4.51
C ARG A 66 0.39 1.31 -3.53
N LYS A 67 -0.92 1.52 -3.52
CA LYS A 67 -1.60 2.31 -2.49
C LYS A 67 -1.52 1.56 -1.14
N CYS A 68 -1.50 2.33 -0.05
CA CYS A 68 -1.57 1.79 1.30
C CYS A 68 -2.99 1.42 1.67
N GLU A 69 -3.18 0.25 2.28
CA GLU A 69 -4.45 -0.20 2.84
C GLU A 69 -4.38 -0.40 4.36
N ASN A 70 -3.17 -0.61 4.90
CA ASN A 70 -2.99 -1.00 6.30
C ASN A 70 -2.07 -0.03 7.03
N THR A 71 -2.55 0.57 8.12
CA THR A 71 -1.76 1.47 8.96
C THR A 71 -1.25 0.73 10.19
N LEU A 72 0.06 0.87 10.45
CA LEU A 72 0.77 0.26 11.57
C LEU A 72 0.71 1.13 12.84
N SER A 73 1.08 0.56 13.98
CA SER A 73 1.17 1.27 15.27
C SER A 73 2.10 2.49 15.21
N CYS A 74 3.15 2.44 14.38
CA CYS A 74 4.10 3.53 14.17
C CYS A 74 3.62 4.60 13.18
N ARG A 75 2.39 4.52 12.69
CA ARG A 75 1.75 5.37 11.66
C ARG A 75 2.26 5.19 10.23
N HIS A 76 3.24 4.33 9.98
CA HIS A 76 3.53 3.94 8.61
C HIS A 76 2.38 3.10 8.06
N SER A 77 2.13 3.23 6.75
CA SER A 77 1.10 2.45 6.08
C SER A 77 1.72 1.56 5.00
N LEU A 78 1.23 0.32 4.91
CA LEU A 78 1.69 -0.68 3.97
C LEU A 78 0.52 -1.16 3.09
N CYS A 79 0.84 -1.62 1.89
CA CYS A 79 -0.11 -2.32 1.05
C CYS A 79 -0.24 -3.80 1.47
N ASP A 80 -1.33 -4.46 1.10
CA ASP A 80 -1.59 -5.87 1.39
C ASP A 80 -0.45 -6.78 0.97
N THR A 81 0.14 -6.54 -0.21
CA THR A 81 1.28 -7.33 -0.70
C THR A 81 2.49 -7.26 0.25
N CYS A 82 2.79 -6.08 0.79
CA CYS A 82 3.89 -5.93 1.74
C CYS A 82 3.56 -6.57 3.10
N ILE A 83 2.30 -6.58 3.53
CA ILE A 83 1.87 -7.33 4.71
C ILE A 83 2.09 -8.84 4.49
N ILE A 84 1.76 -9.38 3.31
CA ILE A 84 1.99 -10.80 2.98
C ILE A 84 3.48 -11.13 2.97
N ILE A 85 4.31 -10.27 2.39
CA ILE A 85 5.76 -10.50 2.25
C ILE A 85 6.49 -10.48 3.60
N TYR A 86 6.15 -9.57 4.49
CA TYR A 86 6.87 -9.36 5.76
C TYR A 86 6.16 -9.94 6.98
N GLY A 87 4.89 -10.32 6.85
CA GLY A 87 4.08 -10.85 7.92
C GLY A 87 4.21 -12.36 8.07
N LEU A 88 3.85 -12.81 9.27
CA LEU A 88 3.71 -14.23 9.58
C LEU A 88 2.25 -14.63 9.44
N THR A 89 1.97 -15.65 8.68
CA THR A 89 0.62 -16.20 8.49
C THR A 89 0.19 -16.95 9.75
N GLU A 90 -1.06 -16.79 10.19
CA GLU A 90 -1.60 -17.61 11.27
C GLU A 90 -1.91 -19.03 10.79
N PRO A 91 -1.62 -20.06 11.62
CA PRO A 91 -1.82 -21.47 11.21
C PRO A 91 -3.26 -21.83 10.83
N ASN A 92 -4.24 -21.17 11.45
CA ASN A 92 -5.65 -21.46 11.30
C ASN A 92 -6.38 -20.55 10.28
N ASP A 93 -5.74 -19.50 9.81
CA ASP A 93 -6.34 -18.56 8.86
C ASP A 93 -5.25 -18.04 7.90
N PRO A 94 -5.19 -18.55 6.65
CA PRO A 94 -4.17 -18.18 5.67
C PRO A 94 -4.26 -16.72 5.21
N TRP A 95 -5.32 -16.01 5.59
CA TRP A 95 -5.53 -14.59 5.26
C TRP A 95 -5.36 -13.66 6.45
N LYS A 96 -4.93 -14.20 7.58
CA LYS A 96 -4.60 -13.43 8.77
C LYS A 96 -3.09 -13.42 8.99
N PHE A 97 -2.53 -12.23 9.08
CA PHE A 97 -1.09 -11.99 9.17
C PHE A 97 -0.76 -11.20 10.42
N THR A 98 0.27 -11.62 11.11
CA THR A 98 0.90 -10.87 12.20
C THR A 98 2.19 -10.26 11.68
N LEU A 99 2.33 -8.94 11.73
CA LEU A 99 3.56 -8.26 11.37
C LEU A 99 4.33 -7.92 12.65
N PRO A 100 5.47 -8.58 12.94
CA PRO A 100 6.18 -8.40 14.19
C PRO A 100 6.73 -6.99 14.39
N ALA A 101 7.21 -6.37 13.30
CA ALA A 101 7.76 -5.03 13.31
C ALA A 101 7.59 -4.36 11.95
N CYS A 102 7.55 -3.04 11.96
CA CYS A 102 7.50 -2.24 10.73
C CYS A 102 8.77 -2.42 9.89
N PRO A 103 8.70 -2.78 8.59
CA PRO A 103 9.88 -2.96 7.76
C PRO A 103 10.66 -1.65 7.51
N LEU A 104 10.02 -0.49 7.69
CA LEU A 104 10.66 0.82 7.50
C LEU A 104 11.41 1.28 8.74
N CYS A 105 10.76 1.32 9.92
CA CYS A 105 11.34 1.91 11.13
C CYS A 105 11.68 0.89 12.22
N ASP A 106 11.30 -0.38 12.04
CA ASP A 106 11.53 -1.49 12.97
C ASP A 106 10.84 -1.35 14.35
N ILE A 107 9.89 -0.43 14.44
CA ILE A 107 9.06 -0.33 15.64
C ILE A 107 8.17 -1.57 15.71
N PRO A 108 8.10 -2.27 16.88
CA PRO A 108 7.24 -3.42 17.06
C PRO A 108 5.78 -3.09 16.72
N ASN A 109 5.12 -4.00 16.02
CA ASN A 109 3.73 -3.89 15.64
C ASN A 109 2.95 -5.06 16.23
N LEU A 110 1.91 -4.75 17.03
CA LEU A 110 1.07 -5.76 17.66
C LEU A 110 -0.29 -5.94 16.97
N ILE A 111 -0.44 -5.35 15.78
CA ILE A 111 -1.69 -5.40 15.03
C ILE A 111 -1.69 -6.62 14.11
N ASN A 112 -2.77 -7.38 14.16
CA ASN A 112 -3.05 -8.45 13.22
C ASN A 112 -3.86 -7.90 12.06
N PHE A 113 -3.49 -8.30 10.85
CA PHE A 113 -4.13 -7.89 9.61
C PHE A 113 -4.91 -9.05 9.03
N LYS A 114 -6.21 -8.83 8.77
CA LYS A 114 -7.03 -9.79 8.03
C LYS A 114 -7.19 -9.26 6.60
N LEU A 115 -6.52 -9.91 5.68
CA LEU A 115 -6.53 -9.54 4.27
C LEU A 115 -7.68 -10.19 3.52
N LYS A 116 -8.13 -9.54 2.45
CA LYS A 116 -9.15 -10.09 1.57
C LYS A 116 -8.52 -11.20 0.70
N PRO A 117 -9.10 -12.42 0.67
CA PRO A 117 -8.63 -13.46 -0.24
C PRO A 117 -8.65 -13.01 -1.71
N TYR A 118 -7.67 -13.43 -2.50
CA TYR A 118 -7.66 -13.16 -3.95
C TYR A 118 -8.86 -13.77 -4.67
N THR A 119 -9.47 -14.81 -4.08
CA THR A 119 -10.68 -15.47 -4.58
C THR A 119 -11.97 -14.81 -4.11
N ALA A 120 -11.90 -13.79 -3.25
CA ALA A 120 -13.07 -13.06 -2.80
C ALA A 120 -13.70 -12.30 -3.97
N GLY A 121 -15.01 -12.35 -4.07
CA GLY A 121 -15.75 -11.62 -5.09
C GLY A 121 -15.52 -10.13 -5.06
N VAL A 122 -15.59 -9.50 -6.23
CA VAL A 122 -15.50 -8.04 -6.38
C VAL A 122 -16.82 -7.40 -5.93
N ARG A 123 -16.74 -6.40 -5.05
CA ARG A 123 -17.90 -5.60 -4.64
C ARG A 123 -18.09 -4.49 -5.65
N CYS A 124 -19.18 -4.56 -6.43
CA CYS A 124 -19.47 -3.58 -7.45
C CYS A 124 -20.64 -2.69 -7.02
N LEU A 125 -20.46 -1.37 -7.11
CA LEU A 125 -21.53 -0.39 -7.03
C LEU A 125 -21.92 0.04 -8.44
N SER A 126 -23.13 -0.27 -8.86
CA SER A 126 -23.68 0.18 -10.13
C SER A 126 -24.74 1.26 -9.89
N LEU A 127 -24.57 2.41 -10.53
CA LEU A 127 -25.48 3.55 -10.43
C LEU A 127 -26.04 3.89 -11.81
N ASP A 128 -27.35 3.77 -11.93
CA ASP A 128 -28.03 4.15 -13.17
C ASP A 128 -28.06 5.67 -13.33
N GLY A 129 -27.79 6.12 -14.55
CA GLY A 129 -27.96 7.50 -14.95
C GLY A 129 -29.44 7.84 -15.10
N GLY A 130 -29.74 9.09 -15.31
CA GLY A 130 -31.11 9.55 -15.53
C GLY A 130 -31.28 11.06 -15.39
N GLY A 131 -30.21 11.82 -15.65
CA GLY A 131 -30.22 13.28 -15.48
C GLY A 131 -30.59 13.67 -14.05
N CYS A 132 -31.63 14.44 -13.88
CA CYS A 132 -32.09 14.89 -12.55
C CYS A 132 -32.45 13.75 -11.58
N ARG A 133 -32.72 12.54 -12.09
CA ARG A 133 -33.05 11.37 -11.25
C ARG A 133 -31.81 10.79 -10.55
N GLY A 134 -30.59 11.14 -10.97
CA GLY A 134 -29.37 10.77 -10.27
C GLY A 134 -29.34 11.21 -8.82
N ILE A 135 -30.07 12.28 -8.46
CA ILE A 135 -30.21 12.74 -7.08
C ILE A 135 -30.84 11.67 -6.17
N ILE A 136 -31.70 10.81 -6.71
CA ILE A 136 -32.35 9.73 -5.94
C ILE A 136 -31.32 8.73 -5.47
N ALA A 137 -30.41 8.30 -6.37
CA ALA A 137 -29.31 7.39 -6.02
C ALA A 137 -28.37 8.03 -4.99
N CYS A 138 -28.02 9.30 -5.15
CA CYS A 138 -27.20 10.03 -4.19
C CYS A 138 -27.87 10.13 -2.81
N CYS A 139 -29.15 10.47 -2.76
CA CYS A 139 -29.91 10.53 -1.50
C CYS A 139 -29.99 9.16 -0.83
N PHE A 140 -30.18 8.09 -1.61
CA PHE A 140 -30.21 6.72 -1.10
C PHE A 140 -28.86 6.34 -0.49
N LEU A 141 -27.75 6.56 -1.21
CA LEU A 141 -26.40 6.27 -0.71
C LEU A 141 -26.08 7.09 0.54
N TRP A 142 -26.46 8.36 0.56
CA TRP A 142 -26.26 9.21 1.73
C TRP A 142 -27.06 8.71 2.94
N HIS A 143 -28.33 8.33 2.73
CA HIS A 143 -29.17 7.77 3.78
C HIS A 143 -28.62 6.44 4.30
N LEU A 144 -28.19 5.56 3.39
CA LEU A 144 -27.55 4.28 3.72
C LEU A 144 -26.28 4.50 4.56
N HIS A 145 -25.42 5.41 4.13
CA HIS A 145 -24.20 5.77 4.86
C HIS A 145 -24.51 6.20 6.31
N ARG A 146 -25.49 7.09 6.47
CA ARG A 146 -25.90 7.56 7.81
C ARG A 146 -26.53 6.47 8.66
N THR A 147 -27.39 5.64 8.08
CA THR A 147 -28.08 4.56 8.79
C THR A 147 -27.11 3.50 9.29
N LEU A 148 -26.10 3.19 8.49
CA LEU A 148 -25.05 2.22 8.87
C LEU A 148 -24.00 2.81 9.82
N GLY A 149 -23.97 4.14 10.01
CA GLY A 149 -22.98 4.81 10.84
C GLY A 149 -21.53 4.55 10.38
N LEU A 150 -21.30 4.49 9.08
CA LEU A 150 -20.01 4.15 8.51
C LEU A 150 -18.98 5.24 8.82
N PRO A 151 -17.79 4.88 9.31
CA PRO A 151 -16.72 5.84 9.65
C PRO A 151 -15.95 6.36 8.43
N VAL A 152 -16.16 5.74 7.25
CA VAL A 152 -15.52 6.06 5.97
C VAL A 152 -16.57 6.26 4.89
N PRO A 153 -16.27 6.99 3.80
CA PRO A 153 -17.19 7.17 2.69
C PRO A 153 -17.72 5.85 2.13
N ILE A 154 -18.99 5.83 1.72
CA ILE A 154 -19.64 4.58 1.28
C ILE A 154 -18.94 3.94 0.07
N GLN A 155 -18.37 4.74 -0.82
CA GLN A 155 -17.62 4.26 -1.99
C GLN A 155 -16.39 3.42 -1.62
N ASP A 156 -15.80 3.64 -0.45
CA ASP A 156 -14.64 2.87 0.02
C ASP A 156 -15.01 1.41 0.39
N HIS A 157 -16.30 1.11 0.47
CA HIS A 157 -16.80 -0.25 0.68
C HIS A 157 -16.94 -1.05 -0.61
N PHE A 158 -16.69 -0.44 -1.77
CA PHE A 158 -16.78 -1.08 -3.07
C PHE A 158 -15.42 -1.10 -3.76
N ASP A 159 -15.16 -2.18 -4.49
CA ASP A 159 -13.91 -2.36 -5.23
C ASP A 159 -13.98 -1.70 -6.61
N ILE A 160 -15.19 -1.62 -7.18
CA ILE A 160 -15.47 -0.99 -8.47
C ILE A 160 -16.78 -0.20 -8.36
N SER A 161 -16.79 1.01 -8.88
CA SER A 161 -17.99 1.81 -9.08
C SER A 161 -18.20 2.03 -10.57
N VAL A 162 -19.40 1.75 -11.06
CA VAL A 162 -19.78 1.89 -12.46
C VAL A 162 -21.04 2.75 -12.53
N GLY A 163 -21.04 3.71 -13.41
CA GLY A 163 -22.19 4.59 -13.61
C GLY A 163 -22.36 5.00 -15.06
N THR A 164 -23.54 5.50 -15.38
CA THR A 164 -23.87 6.10 -16.68
C THR A 164 -24.36 7.52 -16.47
N SER A 165 -23.95 8.47 -17.35
CA SER A 165 -24.42 9.87 -17.27
C SER A 165 -24.24 10.48 -15.88
N SER A 166 -25.30 10.90 -15.21
CA SER A 166 -25.30 11.46 -13.85
C SER A 166 -25.00 10.44 -12.73
N GLY A 167 -24.76 9.17 -13.07
CA GLY A 167 -24.32 8.13 -12.14
C GLY A 167 -22.79 7.98 -12.08
N VAL A 168 -22.05 8.85 -12.78
CA VAL A 168 -20.57 8.82 -12.82
C VAL A 168 -20.01 9.81 -11.81
#